data_65cbfa167b1e5f569772109702feb12c
#
_entry.id   65cbfa167b1e5f569772109702feb12c
#
_cell.length_a   1.000
_cell.length_b   1.000
_cell.length_c   1.000
_cell.angle_alpha   90.00
_cell.angle_beta   90.00
_cell.angle_gamma   90.00
#
_symmetry.space_group_name_H-M   'P 1'
#
loop_
_entity.id
_entity.type
_entity.pdbx_description
1 polymer ?
#
loop_
_entity_poly.entity_id
_entity_poly.type
_entity_poly.pdbx_seq_one_letter_code
_entity_poly.pdbx_strand_id
1 'polypeptide(L)'
;MDNNAISSFFSETLSEKAMDFVAEIINRTPTISVITEIEALSWVNSDKNKEQIVREFVSDATVLPLSPEVITRCIKLRRSRKIKTPDAIIAATALIHNLVLITNDGDFDKIEGLRTINPHTF
;
A
#
# COMPACT_ATOMS: atom_id res chain seq x y z
N MET A 1 -0.65 2.50 2.42
CA MET A 1 -0.55 2.62 0.95
C MET A 1 -0.02 1.32 0.36
N ASP A 2 -0.55 0.88 -0.74
CA ASP A 2 0.07 -0.21 -1.48
C ASP A 2 1.11 0.33 -2.48
N ASN A 3 1.86 -0.60 -3.10
CA ASN A 3 2.95 -0.21 -4.00
C ASN A 3 2.45 0.50 -5.26
N ASN A 4 1.25 0.18 -5.76
CA ASN A 4 0.70 0.84 -6.93
C ASN A 4 0.39 2.31 -6.66
N ALA A 5 -0.12 2.64 -5.48
CA ALA A 5 -0.38 4.02 -5.09
C ALA A 5 0.93 4.82 -4.95
N ILE A 6 1.96 4.21 -4.38
CA ILE A 6 3.30 4.81 -4.27
C ILE A 6 3.85 5.09 -5.67
N SER A 7 3.80 4.10 -6.55
CA SER A 7 4.29 4.21 -7.92
C SER A 7 3.56 5.30 -8.69
N SER A 8 2.24 5.38 -8.58
CA SER A 8 1.43 6.40 -9.24
C SER A 8 1.79 7.81 -8.74
N PHE A 9 2.04 7.98 -7.45
CA PHE A 9 2.43 9.27 -6.88
C PHE A 9 3.78 9.73 -7.43
N PHE A 10 4.81 8.87 -7.35
CA PHE A 10 6.16 9.25 -7.75
C PHE A 10 6.36 9.33 -9.26
N SER A 11 5.47 8.74 -10.06
CA SER A 11 5.47 8.91 -11.52
C SER A 11 4.57 10.06 -11.98
N GLU A 12 3.94 10.77 -11.05
CA GLU A 12 3.07 11.92 -11.30
C GLU A 12 1.89 11.61 -12.24
N THR A 13 1.36 10.37 -12.16
CA THR A 13 0.21 9.95 -12.97
C THR A 13 -1.14 10.28 -12.34
N LEU A 14 -1.14 10.82 -11.12
CA LEU A 14 -2.34 11.24 -10.41
C LEU A 14 -2.75 12.65 -10.79
N SER A 15 -4.03 12.98 -10.60
CA SER A 15 -4.51 14.36 -10.74
C SER A 15 -3.84 15.25 -9.69
N GLU A 16 -3.87 16.58 -9.92
CA GLU A 16 -3.33 17.54 -8.96
C GLU A 16 -3.96 17.37 -7.57
N LYS A 17 -5.29 17.17 -7.53
CA LYS A 17 -6.02 16.97 -6.27
C LYS A 17 -5.59 15.68 -5.56
N ALA A 18 -5.39 14.60 -6.32
CA ALA A 18 -4.90 13.34 -5.78
C ALA A 18 -3.45 13.45 -5.31
N MET A 19 -2.60 14.17 -6.05
CA MET A 19 -1.21 14.42 -5.64
C MET A 19 -1.16 15.17 -4.31
N ASP A 20 -2.00 16.19 -4.13
CA ASP A 20 -2.06 16.94 -2.87
C ASP A 20 -2.50 16.04 -1.71
N PHE A 21 -3.49 15.19 -1.93
CA PHE A 21 -3.98 14.25 -0.91
C PHE A 21 -2.89 13.27 -0.48
N VAL A 22 -2.21 12.65 -1.43
CA VAL A 22 -1.15 11.67 -1.13
C VAL A 22 0.06 12.35 -0.50
N ALA A 23 0.43 13.54 -0.98
CA ALA A 23 1.53 14.31 -0.40
C ALA A 23 1.28 14.63 1.08
N GLU A 24 0.04 14.96 1.45
CA GLU A 24 -0.30 15.22 2.85
C GLU A 24 -0.12 13.98 3.71
N ILE A 25 -0.49 12.80 3.21
CA ILE A 25 -0.28 11.54 3.92
C ILE A 25 1.20 11.25 4.10
N ILE A 26 2.01 11.45 3.06
CA ILE A 26 3.46 11.24 3.11
C ILE A 26 4.09 12.16 4.16
N ASN A 27 3.64 13.41 4.24
CA ASN A 27 4.15 14.38 5.21
C ASN A 27 3.78 14.03 6.66
N ARG A 28 2.76 13.18 6.87
CA ARG A 28 2.30 12.74 8.19
C ARG A 28 2.83 11.36 8.60
N THR A 29 3.91 10.92 8.02
CA THR A 29 4.49 9.59 8.23
C THR A 29 3.55 8.48 7.77
N PRO A 30 3.63 8.09 6.50
CA PRO A 30 2.75 7.05 5.95
C PRO A 30 3.01 5.70 6.59
N THR A 31 1.97 4.87 6.64
CA THR A 31 2.05 3.50 7.11
C THR A 31 1.95 2.55 5.93
N ILE A 32 2.83 1.58 5.86
CA ILE A 32 2.85 0.56 4.81
C ILE A 32 3.00 -0.83 5.43
N SER A 33 2.59 -1.85 4.68
CA SER A 33 2.83 -3.24 5.08
C SER A 33 4.25 -3.67 4.72
N VAL A 34 4.71 -4.75 5.34
CA VAL A 34 6.01 -5.34 4.99
C VAL A 34 6.07 -5.77 3.52
N ILE A 35 4.95 -6.19 2.94
CA ILE A 35 4.89 -6.55 1.51
C ILE A 35 5.11 -5.31 0.64
N THR A 36 4.51 -4.18 0.99
CA THR A 36 4.70 -2.92 0.27
C THR A 36 6.17 -2.47 0.34
N GLU A 37 6.82 -2.62 1.50
CA GLU A 37 8.24 -2.36 1.64
C GLU A 37 9.07 -3.21 0.66
N ILE A 38 8.80 -4.51 0.62
CA ILE A 38 9.52 -5.43 -0.26
C ILE A 38 9.33 -5.04 -1.72
N GLU A 39 8.08 -4.82 -2.13
CA GLU A 39 7.77 -4.48 -3.52
C GLU A 39 8.39 -3.14 -3.94
N ALA A 40 8.30 -2.13 -3.09
CA ALA A 40 8.86 -0.81 -3.39
C ALA A 40 10.39 -0.85 -3.49
N LEU A 41 11.06 -1.55 -2.58
CA LEU A 41 12.53 -1.65 -2.58
C LEU A 41 13.07 -2.62 -3.63
N SER A 42 12.22 -3.47 -4.20
CA SER A 42 12.58 -4.38 -5.28
C SER A 42 12.52 -3.71 -6.66
N TRP A 43 11.98 -2.49 -6.71
CA TRP A 43 11.84 -1.76 -7.98
C TRP A 43 13.22 -1.34 -8.50
N VAL A 44 13.46 -1.64 -9.78
CA VAL A 44 14.69 -1.28 -10.48
C VAL A 44 14.34 -0.28 -11.58
N ASN A 45 15.05 0.84 -11.62
CA ASN A 45 14.87 1.86 -12.62
C ASN A 45 16.25 2.33 -13.13
N SER A 46 16.32 2.68 -14.40
CA SER A 46 17.55 3.22 -15.00
C SER A 46 17.94 4.57 -14.39
N ASP A 47 16.95 5.34 -13.93
CA ASP A 47 17.17 6.59 -13.20
C ASP A 47 17.34 6.27 -11.71
N LYS A 48 18.58 6.31 -11.23
CA LYS A 48 18.91 6.00 -9.83
C LYS A 48 18.35 7.03 -8.86
N ASN A 49 18.07 8.26 -9.31
CA ASN A 49 17.43 9.27 -8.46
C ASN A 49 16.01 8.86 -8.11
N LYS A 50 15.28 8.23 -9.03
CA LYS A 50 13.92 7.73 -8.77
C LYS A 50 13.94 6.59 -7.76
N GLU A 51 14.89 5.68 -7.87
CA GLU A 51 15.06 4.61 -6.88
C GLU A 51 15.36 5.18 -5.50
N GLN A 52 16.21 6.21 -5.44
CA GLN A 52 16.59 6.83 -4.17
C GLN A 52 15.40 7.52 -3.50
N ILE A 53 14.53 8.19 -4.26
CA ILE A 53 13.32 8.83 -3.73
C ILE A 53 12.41 7.79 -3.09
N VAL A 54 12.20 6.64 -3.74
CA VAL A 54 11.38 5.55 -3.19
C VAL A 54 12.02 4.99 -1.93
N ARG A 55 13.33 4.81 -1.92
CA ARG A 55 14.10 4.30 -0.78
C ARG A 55 13.96 5.23 0.43
N GLU A 56 14.06 6.52 0.23
CA GLU A 56 13.87 7.53 1.28
C GLU A 56 12.43 7.51 1.81
N PHE A 57 11.44 7.38 0.92
CA PHE A 57 10.05 7.25 1.32
C PHE A 57 9.83 6.05 2.25
N VAL A 58 10.36 4.88 1.89
CA VAL A 58 10.22 3.66 2.70
C VAL A 58 10.95 3.81 4.02
N SER A 59 12.13 4.44 4.02
CA SER A 59 12.91 4.69 5.24
C SER A 59 12.15 5.54 6.25
N ASP A 60 11.37 6.50 5.77
CA ASP A 60 10.60 7.41 6.63
C ASP A 60 9.22 6.85 7.02
N ALA A 61 8.75 5.81 6.33
CA ALA A 61 7.44 5.22 6.58
C ALA A 61 7.46 4.34 7.84
N THR A 62 6.28 4.19 8.45
CA THR A 62 6.06 3.16 9.47
C THR A 62 5.74 1.85 8.76
N VAL A 63 6.59 0.84 8.94
CA VAL A 63 6.39 -0.48 8.32
C VAL A 63 5.76 -1.42 9.35
N LEU A 64 4.55 -1.91 9.04
CA LEU A 64 3.85 -2.86 9.90
C LEU A 64 4.30 -4.29 9.59
N PRO A 65 4.73 -5.04 10.61
CA PRO A 65 5.28 -6.38 10.40
C PRO A 65 4.20 -7.41 10.10
N LEU A 66 4.65 -8.56 9.62
CA LEU A 66 3.80 -9.74 9.45
C LEU A 66 3.61 -10.41 10.82
N SER A 67 2.71 -9.86 11.63
CA SER A 67 2.42 -10.36 12.98
C SER A 67 1.59 -11.64 12.96
N PRO A 68 1.51 -12.40 14.07
CA PRO A 68 0.63 -13.57 14.15
C PRO A 68 -0.83 -13.25 13.83
N GLU A 69 -1.33 -12.11 14.25
CA GLU A 69 -2.71 -11.66 13.98
C GLU A 69 -2.91 -11.41 12.48
N VAL A 70 -1.94 -10.78 11.83
CA VAL A 70 -1.98 -10.54 10.38
C VAL A 70 -1.94 -11.87 9.64
N ILE A 71 -1.08 -12.80 10.05
CA ILE A 71 -0.99 -14.13 9.43
C ILE A 71 -2.33 -14.86 9.54
N THR A 72 -2.94 -14.89 10.71
CA THR A 72 -4.23 -15.54 10.92
C THR A 72 -5.32 -14.95 10.03
N ARG A 73 -5.40 -13.63 9.95
CA ARG A 73 -6.38 -12.95 9.09
C ARG A 73 -6.11 -13.21 7.62
N CYS A 74 -4.85 -13.24 7.22
CA CYS A 74 -4.44 -13.53 5.84
C CYS A 74 -4.88 -14.94 5.42
N ILE A 75 -4.68 -15.93 6.28
CA ILE A 75 -5.12 -17.31 6.04
C ILE A 75 -6.64 -17.35 5.87
N LYS A 76 -7.37 -16.66 6.73
CA LYS A 76 -8.85 -16.60 6.68
C LYS A 76 -9.33 -15.99 5.36
N LEU A 77 -8.71 -14.90 4.91
CA LEU A 77 -9.06 -14.27 3.63
C LEU A 77 -8.83 -15.21 2.45
N ARG A 78 -7.68 -15.91 2.43
CA ARG A 78 -7.36 -16.82 1.33
C ARG A 78 -8.24 -18.06 1.31
N ARG A 79 -8.78 -18.47 2.45
CA ARG A 79 -9.72 -19.58 2.53
C ARG A 79 -11.13 -19.23 2.07
N SER A 80 -11.51 -17.96 2.18
CA SER A 80 -12.87 -17.50 1.88
C SER A 80 -13.01 -16.91 0.48
N ARG A 81 -11.91 -16.60 -0.20
CA ARG A 81 -11.93 -16.00 -1.54
C ARG A 81 -10.65 -16.25 -2.30
N LYS A 82 -10.72 -16.05 -3.61
CA LYS A 82 -9.55 -16.16 -4.48
C LYS A 82 -8.78 -14.84 -4.44
N ILE A 83 -7.69 -14.84 -3.69
CA ILE A 83 -6.82 -13.66 -3.53
C ILE A 83 -5.36 -14.13 -3.46
N LYS A 84 -4.45 -13.39 -4.08
CA LYS A 84 -3.02 -13.69 -4.04
C LYS A 84 -2.46 -13.42 -2.65
N THR A 85 -1.45 -14.18 -2.25
CA THR A 85 -0.84 -14.04 -0.92
C THR A 85 -0.37 -12.60 -0.61
N PRO A 86 0.36 -11.90 -1.50
CA PRO A 86 0.76 -10.53 -1.21
C PRO A 86 -0.42 -9.59 -0.95
N ASP A 87 -1.47 -9.68 -1.76
CA ASP A 87 -2.67 -8.85 -1.58
C ASP A 87 -3.41 -9.20 -0.29
N ALA A 88 -3.47 -10.49 0.05
CA ALA A 88 -4.09 -10.92 1.30
C ALA A 88 -3.34 -10.37 2.52
N ILE A 89 -2.01 -10.29 2.46
CA ILE A 89 -1.20 -9.71 3.53
C ILE A 89 -1.45 -8.21 3.66
N ILE A 90 -1.51 -7.48 2.55
CA ILE A 90 -1.82 -6.05 2.55
C ILE A 90 -3.20 -5.80 3.16
N ALA A 91 -4.21 -6.54 2.71
CA ALA A 91 -5.58 -6.43 3.22
C ALA A 91 -5.67 -6.78 4.70
N ALA A 92 -5.05 -7.90 5.11
CA ALA A 92 -5.05 -8.35 6.51
C ALA A 92 -4.37 -7.32 7.41
N THR A 93 -3.26 -6.74 6.98
CA THR A 93 -2.56 -5.69 7.73
C THR A 93 -3.47 -4.49 7.98
N ALA A 94 -4.17 -4.02 6.94
CA ALA A 94 -5.10 -2.91 7.07
C ALA A 94 -6.26 -3.24 7.99
N LEU A 95 -6.83 -4.44 7.88
CA LEU A 95 -7.96 -4.88 8.72
C LEU A 95 -7.57 -4.97 10.20
N ILE A 96 -6.44 -5.60 10.49
CA ILE A 96 -5.98 -5.80 11.88
C ILE A 96 -5.65 -4.48 12.55
N HIS A 97 -5.07 -3.53 11.83
CA HIS A 97 -4.69 -2.23 12.36
C HIS A 97 -5.76 -1.16 12.18
N ASN A 98 -6.93 -1.53 11.65
CA ASN A 98 -8.07 -0.63 11.40
C ASN A 98 -7.67 0.60 10.56
N LEU A 99 -6.95 0.34 9.47
CA LEU A 99 -6.45 1.38 8.58
C LEU A 99 -7.25 1.41 7.27
N VAL A 100 -7.31 2.60 6.68
CA VAL A 100 -7.81 2.76 5.31
C VAL A 100 -6.67 2.43 4.35
N LEU A 101 -6.95 1.57 3.37
CA LEU A 101 -5.98 1.19 2.35
C LEU A 101 -6.07 2.15 1.16
N ILE A 102 -4.96 2.78 0.83
CA ILE A 102 -4.86 3.62 -0.37
C ILE A 102 -4.34 2.76 -1.50
N THR A 103 -5.18 2.50 -2.48
CA THR A 103 -4.89 1.61 -3.60
C THR A 103 -5.75 1.97 -4.80
N ASN A 104 -5.24 1.70 -6.00
CA ASN A 104 -6.02 1.80 -7.24
C ASN A 104 -6.55 0.44 -7.72
N ASP A 105 -6.33 -0.63 -6.96
CA ASP A 105 -6.78 -1.97 -7.32
C ASP A 105 -8.19 -2.21 -6.76
N GLY A 106 -9.17 -2.31 -7.66
CA GLY A 106 -10.57 -2.53 -7.30
C GLY A 106 -10.85 -3.88 -6.67
N ASP A 107 -9.94 -4.84 -6.77
CA ASP A 107 -10.14 -6.17 -6.15
C ASP A 107 -10.20 -6.07 -4.62
N PHE A 108 -9.58 -5.06 -4.02
CA PHE A 108 -9.66 -4.83 -2.58
C PHE A 108 -11.05 -4.36 -2.13
N ASP A 109 -11.85 -3.77 -3.01
CA ASP A 109 -13.20 -3.28 -2.66
C ASP A 109 -14.16 -4.43 -2.32
N LYS A 110 -13.84 -5.65 -2.75
CA LYS A 110 -14.66 -6.84 -2.51
C LYS A 110 -14.43 -7.46 -1.13
N ILE A 111 -13.46 -6.95 -0.37
CA ILE A 111 -13.11 -7.51 0.93
C ILE A 111 -13.97 -6.86 2.00
N GLU A 112 -14.79 -7.66 2.67
CA GLU A 112 -15.68 -7.19 3.72
C GLU A 112 -14.90 -6.55 4.88
N GLY A 113 -15.35 -5.36 5.29
CA GLY A 113 -14.75 -4.63 6.39
C GLY A 113 -13.52 -3.81 6.03
N LEU A 114 -12.97 -3.97 4.82
CA LEU A 114 -11.83 -3.21 4.37
C LEU A 114 -12.30 -1.89 3.75
N ARG A 115 -11.77 -0.78 4.26
CA ARG A 115 -12.02 0.55 3.70
C ARG A 115 -10.88 0.91 2.76
N THR A 116 -11.21 1.37 1.56
CA THR A 116 -10.24 1.72 0.53
C THR A 116 -10.47 3.14 0.02
N ILE A 117 -9.39 3.76 -0.43
CA ILE A 117 -9.43 5.02 -1.16
C ILE A 117 -8.59 4.85 -2.41
N ASN A 118 -9.19 5.12 -3.57
CA ASN A 118 -8.48 5.10 -4.84
C ASN A 118 -8.09 6.54 -5.23
N PRO A 119 -6.79 6.89 -5.21
CA PRO A 119 -6.38 8.26 -5.52
C PRO A 119 -6.67 8.67 -6.97
N HIS A 120 -6.86 7.72 -7.88
CA HIS A 120 -7.21 8.02 -9.27
C HIS A 120 -8.65 8.53 -9.46
N THR A 121 -9.50 8.42 -8.45
CA THR A 121 -10.90 8.89 -8.51
C THR A 121 -11.07 10.34 -8.05
N PHE A 122 -10.02 11.00 -7.71
CA PHE A 122 -10.03 12.39 -7.24
C PHE A 122 -10.09 13.38 -8.40
#